data_40a025564a87eea7d6e4d37008200e6e
#
_entry.id   40a025564a87eea7d6e4d37008200e6e
#
_cell.length_a   1.000
_cell.length_b   1.000
_cell.length_c   1.000
_cell.angle_alpha   90.00
_cell.angle_beta   90.00
_cell.angle_gamma   90.00
#
_symmetry.space_group_name_H-M   'P 1'
#
loop_
_entity.id
_entity.type
_entity.pdbx_description
1 polymer ?
#
loop_
_entity_poly.entity_id
_entity_poly.type
_entity_poly.pdbx_seq_one_letter_code
_entity_poly.pdbx_strand_id
1 'polypeptide(L)'
;MTKAGDSGNSQAKNKGRIVMVVDDDDMIRRLVRTVLEADEFEVVEARNGATALDLATTAHPAVVVLDIMMPGLDGVEVCRRLDHEEAKVVVLTARDDPSLEIRCREAGADAFLTKPFSSIELLDLVSDLIGS
;
A
#
# COMPACT_ATOMS: atom_id res chain seq x y z
N MET A 1 22.62 -20.97 13.75
CA MET A 1 22.08 -21.00 13.19
C MET A 1 21.69 -20.54 12.28
N THR A 2 21.80 -20.21 12.26
CA THR A 2 21.23 -19.80 11.69
C THR A 2 21.07 -19.94 10.54
N LYS A 3 21.15 -20.46 10.11
CA LYS A 3 20.86 -20.61 9.15
C LYS A 3 19.74 -20.82 8.63
N ALA A 4 19.26 -21.65 9.06
CA ALA A 4 17.87 -21.77 8.78
C ALA A 4 17.21 -20.43 8.65
N GLY A 5 17.66 -19.49 9.38
CA GLY A 5 17.18 -18.14 9.27
C GLY A 5 17.31 -17.59 7.88
N ASP A 6 18.27 -18.06 7.14
CA ASP A 6 18.52 -17.50 5.80
C ASP A 6 17.39 -17.77 4.85
N SER A 7 16.84 -18.98 4.87
CA SER A 7 15.76 -19.29 3.94
C SER A 7 14.51 -18.50 4.22
N GLY A 8 14.33 -18.10 5.47
CA GLY A 8 13.17 -17.32 5.86
C GLY A 8 13.43 -15.83 5.94
N ASN A 9 14.61 -15.37 5.58
CA ASN A 9 15.00 -13.99 5.83
C ASN A 9 14.12 -12.96 5.14
N SER A 10 13.73 -13.16 3.88
CA SER A 10 12.90 -12.19 3.20
C SER A 10 11.53 -12.09 3.87
N GLN A 11 10.96 -13.20 4.30
CA GLN A 11 9.69 -13.19 5.02
C GLN A 11 9.88 -12.64 6.42
N ALA A 12 10.99 -12.97 7.07
CA ALA A 12 11.27 -12.43 8.40
C ALA A 12 11.41 -10.91 8.36
N LYS A 13 11.93 -10.35 7.26
CA LYS A 13 12.01 -8.90 7.08
C LYS A 13 10.64 -8.25 7.11
N ASN A 14 9.63 -8.94 6.61
CA ASN A 14 8.29 -8.39 6.50
C ASN A 14 7.49 -8.54 7.79
N LYS A 15 7.92 -9.42 8.66
CA LYS A 15 7.19 -9.72 9.87
C LYS A 15 7.08 -8.49 10.75
N GLY A 16 5.86 -8.17 11.13
CA GLY A 16 5.60 -6.97 11.91
C GLY A 16 5.53 -5.68 11.10
N ARG A 17 5.85 -5.75 9.81
CA ARG A 17 5.70 -4.59 8.93
C ARG A 17 4.24 -4.47 8.53
N ILE A 18 3.68 -3.30 8.73
CA ILE A 18 2.25 -3.07 8.49
C ILE A 18 2.06 -2.41 7.14
N VAL A 19 1.17 -2.98 6.33
CA VAL A 19 0.73 -2.38 5.07
C VAL A 19 -0.76 -2.07 5.22
N MET A 20 -1.12 -0.83 4.95
CA MET A 20 -2.53 -0.44 4.95
C MET A 20 -3.06 -0.47 3.53
N VAL A 21 -4.21 -1.11 3.35
CA VAL A 21 -4.88 -1.19 2.05
C VAL A 21 -6.13 -0.35 2.11
N VAL A 22 -6.24 0.61 1.20
CA VAL A 22 -7.36 1.55 1.15
C VAL A 22 -8.06 1.40 -0.19
N ASP A 23 -9.26 0.82 -0.19
CA ASP A 23 -10.03 0.59 -1.40
C ASP A 23 -11.46 0.33 -0.98
N ASP A 24 -12.45 0.93 -1.66
CA ASP A 24 -13.85 0.71 -1.33
C ASP A 24 -14.37 -0.63 -1.89
N ASP A 25 -13.61 -1.28 -2.74
CA ASP A 25 -13.96 -2.59 -3.29
C ASP A 25 -13.48 -3.69 -2.35
N ASP A 26 -14.44 -4.39 -1.73
CA ASP A 26 -14.14 -5.45 -0.76
C ASP A 26 -13.30 -6.57 -1.38
N MET A 27 -13.51 -6.88 -2.65
CA MET A 27 -12.77 -7.95 -3.30
C MET A 27 -11.32 -7.58 -3.53
N ILE A 28 -11.07 -6.34 -3.91
CA ILE A 28 -9.70 -5.86 -4.11
C ILE A 28 -8.96 -5.84 -2.78
N ARG A 29 -9.61 -5.32 -1.73
CA ARG A 29 -8.97 -5.30 -0.41
C ARG A 29 -8.61 -6.70 0.04
N ARG A 30 -9.52 -7.66 -0.15
CA ARG A 30 -9.29 -9.04 0.25
C ARG A 30 -8.15 -9.68 -0.56
N LEU A 31 -8.12 -9.41 -1.86
CA LEU A 31 -7.04 -9.92 -2.70
C LEU A 31 -5.68 -9.40 -2.25
N VAL A 32 -5.59 -8.09 -2.07
CA VAL A 32 -4.33 -7.46 -1.65
C VAL A 32 -3.91 -7.99 -0.29
N ARG A 33 -4.85 -8.10 0.64
CA ARG A 33 -4.57 -8.64 1.96
C ARG A 33 -4.04 -10.07 1.88
N THR A 34 -4.70 -10.92 1.10
CA THR A 34 -4.30 -12.31 0.96
C THR A 34 -2.87 -12.43 0.44
N VAL A 35 -2.56 -11.64 -0.59
CA VAL A 35 -1.24 -11.67 -1.22
C VAL A 35 -0.16 -11.19 -0.23
N LEU A 36 -0.44 -10.11 0.47
CA LEU A 36 0.56 -9.54 1.38
C LEU A 36 0.74 -10.38 2.63
N GLU A 37 -0.34 -10.94 3.16
CA GLU A 37 -0.24 -11.81 4.35
C GLU A 37 0.52 -13.09 4.05
N ALA A 38 0.41 -13.59 2.81
CA ALA A 38 1.18 -14.76 2.40
C ALA A 38 2.68 -14.49 2.44
N ASP A 39 3.07 -13.22 2.34
CA ASP A 39 4.47 -12.82 2.40
C ASP A 39 4.83 -12.22 3.77
N GLU A 40 4.05 -12.55 4.78
CA GLU A 40 4.30 -12.25 6.20
C GLU A 40 4.08 -10.79 6.61
N PHE A 41 3.50 -9.97 5.73
CA PHE A 41 3.13 -8.61 6.13
C PHE A 41 1.90 -8.66 7.04
N GLU A 42 1.80 -7.69 7.92
CA GLU A 42 0.60 -7.46 8.69
C GLU A 42 -0.24 -6.44 7.93
N VAL A 43 -1.52 -6.73 7.69
CA VAL A 43 -2.35 -5.88 6.83
C VAL A 43 -3.49 -5.28 7.64
N VAL A 44 -3.68 -3.97 7.49
CA VAL A 44 -4.86 -3.28 7.99
C VAL A 44 -5.62 -2.72 6.80
N GLU A 45 -6.94 -2.63 6.93
CA GLU A 45 -7.81 -2.25 5.82
C GLU A 45 -8.62 -1.02 6.16
N ALA A 46 -8.81 -0.17 5.15
CA ALA A 46 -9.72 0.95 5.24
C ALA A 46 -10.55 0.99 3.96
N ARG A 47 -11.84 1.26 4.08
CA ARG A 47 -12.73 1.29 2.92
C ARG A 47 -12.96 2.69 2.37
N ASN A 48 -12.42 3.70 3.03
CA ASN A 48 -12.53 5.08 2.55
C ASN A 48 -11.37 5.90 3.11
N GLY A 49 -11.24 7.11 2.57
CA GLY A 49 -10.11 7.98 2.90
C GLY A 49 -10.11 8.46 4.33
N ALA A 50 -11.27 8.80 4.87
CA ALA A 50 -11.35 9.29 6.26
C ALA A 50 -10.90 8.22 7.24
N THR A 51 -11.38 6.98 7.05
CA THR A 51 -10.96 5.86 7.88
C THR A 51 -9.47 5.61 7.73
N ALA A 52 -8.95 5.73 6.50
CA ALA A 52 -7.52 5.53 6.26
C ALA A 52 -6.67 6.52 7.03
N LEU A 53 -7.06 7.79 7.02
CA LEU A 53 -6.29 8.82 7.71
C LEU A 53 -6.31 8.60 9.22
N ASP A 54 -7.47 8.23 9.77
CA ASP A 54 -7.55 7.91 11.19
C ASP A 54 -6.69 6.71 11.55
N LEU A 55 -6.82 5.65 10.77
CA LEU A 55 -6.11 4.41 11.04
C LEU A 55 -4.60 4.57 10.93
N ALA A 56 -4.15 5.42 10.01
CA ALA A 56 -2.72 5.65 9.82
C ALA A 56 -2.07 6.23 11.09
N THR A 57 -2.81 7.01 11.87
CA THR A 57 -2.26 7.63 13.08
C THR A 57 -1.99 6.63 14.18
N THR A 58 -2.66 5.49 14.18
CA THR A 58 -2.49 4.47 15.21
C THR A 58 -1.74 3.25 14.71
N ALA A 59 -1.92 2.88 13.44
CA ALA A 59 -1.31 1.67 12.88
C ALA A 59 0.14 1.90 12.44
N HIS A 60 0.51 3.13 12.10
CA HIS A 60 1.84 3.48 11.63
C HIS A 60 2.31 2.56 10.49
N PRO A 61 1.56 2.52 9.37
CA PRO A 61 1.94 1.61 8.28
C PRO A 61 3.25 2.02 7.62
N ALA A 62 4.01 1.02 7.20
CA ALA A 62 5.23 1.28 6.44
C ALA A 62 4.91 1.56 4.98
N VAL A 63 3.82 0.97 4.47
CA VAL A 63 3.35 1.19 3.10
C VAL A 63 1.83 1.34 3.12
N VAL A 64 1.33 2.27 2.32
CA VAL A 64 -0.11 2.43 2.10
C VAL A 64 -0.39 2.14 0.63
N VAL A 65 -1.27 1.17 0.37
CA VAL A 65 -1.75 0.87 -0.97
C VAL A 65 -3.10 1.57 -1.09
N LEU A 66 -3.15 2.61 -1.90
CA LEU A 66 -4.26 3.56 -1.91
C LEU A 66 -4.95 3.60 -3.27
N ASP A 67 -6.23 3.20 -3.31
CA ASP A 67 -7.05 3.39 -4.49
C ASP A 67 -7.41 4.87 -4.60
N ILE A 68 -7.05 5.48 -5.73
CA ILE A 68 -7.27 6.89 -5.95
C ILE A 68 -8.70 7.21 -6.39
N MET A 69 -9.43 6.20 -6.87
CA MET A 69 -10.75 6.38 -7.47
C MET A 69 -11.87 5.93 -6.54
N MET A 70 -11.86 6.45 -5.31
CA MET A 70 -12.91 6.14 -4.35
C MET A 70 -13.88 7.30 -4.23
N PRO A 71 -15.17 7.03 -3.94
CA PRO A 71 -16.11 8.12 -3.66
C PRO A 71 -15.77 8.76 -2.32
N GLY A 72 -16.22 9.99 -2.16
CA GLY A 72 -16.00 10.73 -0.91
C GLY A 72 -14.73 11.56 -0.99
N LEU A 73 -13.89 11.45 0.02
CA LEU A 73 -12.66 12.23 0.10
C LEU A 73 -11.75 11.89 -1.08
N ASP A 74 -11.28 12.92 -1.76
CA ASP A 74 -10.40 12.79 -2.92
C ASP A 74 -9.14 12.01 -2.53
N GLY A 75 -8.83 10.97 -3.32
CA GLY A 75 -7.66 10.13 -3.06
C GLY A 75 -6.34 10.89 -3.12
N VAL A 76 -6.24 11.89 -3.98
CA VAL A 76 -5.04 12.73 -4.03
C VAL A 76 -4.87 13.48 -2.71
N GLU A 77 -5.98 13.96 -2.14
CA GLU A 77 -5.93 14.65 -0.85
C GLU A 77 -5.57 13.69 0.28
N VAL A 78 -6.07 12.46 0.24
CA VAL A 78 -5.67 11.44 1.21
C VAL A 78 -4.17 11.22 1.15
N CYS A 79 -3.65 11.07 -0.07
CA CYS A 79 -2.21 10.89 -0.28
C CYS A 79 -1.43 12.06 0.31
N ARG A 80 -1.90 13.28 0.07
CA ARG A 80 -1.22 14.48 0.56
C ARG A 80 -1.17 14.52 2.08
N ARG A 81 -2.21 14.03 2.77
CA ARG A 81 -2.31 14.11 4.22
C ARG A 81 -1.59 12.99 4.96
N LEU A 82 -1.15 11.95 4.25
CA LEU A 82 -0.40 10.89 4.89
C LEU A 82 0.99 11.39 5.27
N ASP A 83 1.57 10.76 6.28
CA ASP A 83 2.91 11.10 6.74
C ASP A 83 3.94 10.38 5.86
N HIS A 84 4.53 11.10 4.92
CA HIS A 84 5.43 10.52 3.94
C HIS A 84 6.82 10.23 4.49
N GLU A 85 7.12 10.70 5.69
CA GLU A 85 8.36 10.31 6.35
C GLU A 85 8.23 8.92 6.96
N GLU A 86 7.02 8.54 7.30
CA GLU A 86 6.76 7.26 7.93
C GLU A 86 6.29 6.19 6.93
N ALA A 87 5.46 6.57 5.97
CA ALA A 87 4.83 5.63 5.06
C ALA A 87 5.18 5.92 3.61
N LYS A 88 5.46 4.86 2.86
CA LYS A 88 5.53 4.94 1.40
C LYS A 88 4.16 4.70 0.84
N VAL A 89 3.83 5.35 -0.26
CA VAL A 89 2.48 5.28 -0.84
C VAL A 89 2.52 4.71 -2.25
N VAL A 90 1.76 3.63 -2.45
CA VAL A 90 1.50 3.04 -3.77
C VAL A 90 0.08 3.40 -4.16
N VAL A 91 -0.08 4.09 -5.28
CA VAL A 91 -1.41 4.49 -5.76
C VAL A 91 -1.92 3.44 -6.75
N LEU A 92 -3.13 2.96 -6.51
CA LEU A 92 -3.84 2.08 -7.44
C LEU A 92 -4.69 2.95 -8.35
N THR A 93 -4.56 2.75 -9.66
CA THR A 93 -5.36 3.49 -10.65
C THR A 93 -6.06 2.52 -11.57
N ALA A 94 -7.22 2.92 -12.10
CA ALA A 94 -7.96 2.05 -13.01
C ALA A 94 -7.38 2.09 -14.42
N ARG A 95 -6.61 3.13 -14.75
CA ARG A 95 -6.03 3.27 -16.08
C ARG A 95 -4.90 4.27 -16.03
N ASP A 96 -4.14 4.26 -17.10
CA ASP A 96 -3.03 5.14 -17.28
C ASP A 96 -3.54 6.57 -17.53
N ASP A 97 -3.23 7.47 -16.63
CA ASP A 97 -3.62 8.86 -16.72
C ASP A 97 -2.44 9.70 -16.25
N PRO A 98 -1.65 10.24 -17.21
CA PRO A 98 -0.45 10.97 -16.84
C PRO A 98 -0.71 12.21 -15.96
N SER A 99 -1.84 12.88 -16.19
CA SER A 99 -2.21 14.04 -15.39
C SER A 99 -2.44 13.67 -13.93
N LEU A 100 -3.14 12.56 -13.72
CA LEU A 100 -3.41 12.06 -12.38
C LEU A 100 -2.13 11.59 -11.70
N GLU A 101 -1.24 10.93 -12.44
CA GLU A 101 0.04 10.50 -11.89
C GLU A 101 0.86 11.68 -11.39
N ILE A 102 0.90 12.76 -12.18
CA ILE A 102 1.65 13.95 -11.77
C ILE A 102 1.09 14.51 -10.48
N ARG A 103 -0.24 14.63 -10.39
CA ARG A 103 -0.88 15.14 -9.18
C ARG A 103 -0.59 14.25 -7.96
N CYS A 104 -0.59 12.94 -8.16
CA CYS A 104 -0.30 12.01 -7.07
C CYS A 104 1.16 12.10 -6.64
N ARG A 105 2.08 12.22 -7.58
CA ARG A 105 3.49 12.37 -7.23
C ARG A 105 3.72 13.65 -6.43
N GLU A 106 3.09 14.72 -6.85
CA GLU A 106 3.18 16.00 -6.14
C GLU A 106 2.59 15.89 -4.73
N ALA A 107 1.62 15.01 -4.55
CA ALA A 107 1.03 14.74 -3.25
C ALA A 107 1.86 13.78 -2.39
N GLY A 108 2.92 13.21 -2.95
CA GLY A 108 3.83 12.36 -2.20
C GLY A 108 3.81 10.89 -2.55
N ALA A 109 3.09 10.48 -3.59
CA ALA A 109 3.04 9.08 -3.98
C ALA A 109 4.41 8.60 -4.46
N ASP A 110 4.80 7.41 -4.04
CA ASP A 110 6.10 6.82 -4.36
C ASP A 110 6.04 5.91 -5.56
N ALA A 111 4.89 5.30 -5.82
CA ALA A 111 4.76 4.33 -6.90
C ALA A 111 3.31 4.23 -7.35
N PHE A 112 3.12 3.63 -8.52
CA PHE A 112 1.80 3.47 -9.13
C PHE A 112 1.62 2.05 -9.60
N LEU A 113 0.39 1.54 -9.49
CA LEU A 113 0.05 0.19 -9.94
C LEU A 113 -1.31 0.28 -10.61
N THR A 114 -1.38 -0.10 -11.88
CA THR A 114 -2.61 -0.01 -12.67
C THR A 114 -3.44 -1.26 -12.50
N LYS A 115 -4.74 -1.10 -12.26
CA LYS A 115 -5.68 -2.22 -12.20
C LYS A 115 -6.03 -2.64 -13.62
N PRO A 116 -6.11 -3.93 -13.92
CA PRO A 116 -5.81 -5.05 -13.03
C PRO A 116 -4.30 -5.26 -12.90
N PHE A 117 -3.88 -5.70 -11.73
CA PHE A 117 -2.46 -5.97 -11.47
C PHE A 117 -2.29 -7.43 -11.04
N SER A 118 -1.07 -7.93 -11.18
CA SER A 118 -0.76 -9.28 -10.72
C SER A 118 -0.25 -9.25 -9.29
N SER A 119 -0.35 -10.40 -8.62
CA SER A 119 0.19 -10.54 -7.27
C SER A 119 1.68 -10.26 -7.24
N ILE A 120 2.40 -10.69 -8.28
CA ILE A 120 3.85 -10.49 -8.35
C ILE A 120 4.18 -9.01 -8.46
N GLU A 121 3.45 -8.28 -9.30
CA GLU A 121 3.67 -6.84 -9.42
C GLU A 121 3.48 -6.13 -8.09
N LEU A 122 2.41 -6.49 -7.39
CA LEU A 122 2.12 -5.88 -6.09
C LEU A 122 3.22 -6.18 -5.08
N LEU A 123 3.61 -7.46 -4.97
CA LEU A 123 4.62 -7.86 -4.01
C LEU A 123 5.97 -7.22 -4.30
N ASP A 124 6.37 -7.19 -5.58
CA ASP A 124 7.64 -6.59 -5.95
C ASP A 124 7.67 -5.12 -5.59
N LEU A 125 6.59 -4.42 -5.86
CA LEU A 125 6.51 -3.00 -5.59
C LEU A 125 6.57 -2.70 -4.09
N VAL A 126 5.77 -3.42 -3.31
CA VAL A 126 5.74 -3.22 -1.86
C VAL A 126 7.10 -3.59 -1.26
N SER A 127 7.69 -4.69 -1.70
CA SER A 127 8.99 -5.14 -1.20
C SER A 127 10.09 -4.14 -1.52
N ASP A 128 10.08 -3.58 -2.71
CA ASP A 128 11.06 -2.56 -3.10
C ASP A 128 10.97 -1.34 -2.21
N LEU A 129 9.77 -0.89 -1.92
CA LEU A 129 9.58 0.30 -1.10
C LEU A 129 10.04 0.07 0.34
N ILE A 130 9.79 -1.12 0.87
CA ILE A 130 10.19 -1.46 2.23
C ILE A 130 11.70 -1.69 2.32
N GLY A 131 12.27 -2.28 1.27
CA GLY A 131 13.69 -2.62 1.27
C GLY A 131 14.61 -1.44 1.05
N SER A 132 14.06 -0.30 0.65
CA SER A 132 14.89 0.87 0.35
C SER A 132 15.36 1.61 1.58
#